data_d9dfc4e4c7a80c8042890b480ac5e961
#
_entry.id   d9dfc4e4c7a80c8042890b480ac5e961
#
_cell.length_a   1.000
_cell.length_b   1.000
_cell.length_c   1.000
_cell.angle_alpha   90.00
_cell.angle_beta   90.00
_cell.angle_gamma   90.00
#
_symmetry.space_group_name_H-M   'P 1'
#
loop_
_entity.id
_entity.type
_entity.pdbx_description
1 polymer ?
#
loop_
_entity_poly.entity_id
_entity_poly.type
_entity_poly.pdbx_seq_one_letter_code
_entity_poly.pdbx_strand_id
1 'polypeptide(L)'
;LCEVSDKIKLLCSFIDQSKKDVEELNSAIENCNRKKLRETVHCMLPMWELLHNEEMLFAYRSLLKDERASDTALKEYTQRIINHTDMLMAAAKNEIKRQTNETENTDS
;
A
#
# COMPACT_ATOMS: atom_id res chain seq x y z
N LEU A 1 -20.02 17.23 8.80
CA LEU A 1 -19.58 16.64 8.93
C LEU A 1 -19.31 15.80 7.97
N CYS A 2 -18.92 15.06 7.59
CA CYS A 2 -18.45 14.55 6.89
C CYS A 2 -18.26 13.88 6.16
N GLU A 3 -18.51 13.72 5.94
CA GLU A 3 -18.05 13.01 6.00
C GLU A 3 -17.98 11.83 5.23
N VAL A 4 -19.01 11.21 4.53
CA VAL A 4 -18.94 10.10 3.58
C VAL A 4 -18.10 10.50 2.38
N SER A 5 -18.32 11.71 1.83
CA SER A 5 -17.56 12.17 0.67
C SER A 5 -16.07 12.36 0.99
N ASP A 6 -15.75 12.80 2.22
CA ASP A 6 -14.35 12.96 2.63
C ASP A 6 -13.65 11.61 2.80
N LYS A 7 -14.37 10.62 3.35
CA LYS A 7 -13.85 9.26 3.46
C LYS A 7 -13.59 8.65 2.09
N ILE A 8 -14.51 8.85 1.15
CA ILE A 8 -14.35 8.36 -0.22
C ILE A 8 -13.13 9.01 -0.87
N LYS A 9 -12.96 10.31 -0.70
CA LYS A 9 -11.78 11.01 -1.23
C LYS A 9 -10.48 10.46 -0.66
N LEU A 10 -10.44 10.20 0.65
CA LEU A 10 -9.27 9.60 1.29
C LEU A 10 -8.97 8.21 0.73
N LEU A 11 -10.01 7.39 0.57
CA LEU A 11 -9.85 6.05 0.02
C LEU A 11 -9.39 6.09 -1.43
N CYS A 12 -9.92 7.02 -2.23
CA CYS A 12 -9.48 7.19 -3.61
C CYS A 12 -8.02 7.64 -3.69
N SER A 13 -7.63 8.58 -2.83
CA SER A 13 -6.23 9.03 -2.75
C SER A 13 -5.30 7.89 -2.36
N PHE A 14 -5.73 7.07 -1.40
CA PHE A 14 -4.98 5.90 -0.98
C PHE A 14 -4.77 4.93 -2.14
N ILE A 15 -5.82 4.64 -2.89
CA ILE A 15 -5.75 3.75 -4.04
C ILE A 15 -4.80 4.30 -5.10
N ASP A 16 -4.91 5.58 -5.44
CA ASP A 16 -4.06 6.20 -6.45
C ASP A 16 -2.59 6.18 -6.03
N GLN A 17 -2.31 6.53 -4.79
CA GLN A 17 -0.92 6.51 -4.29
C GLN A 17 -0.37 5.10 -4.24
N SER A 18 -1.19 4.13 -3.81
CA SER A 18 -0.77 2.73 -3.74
C SER A 18 -0.45 2.16 -5.11
N LYS A 19 -1.22 2.53 -6.15
CA LYS A 19 -0.91 2.12 -7.52
C LYS A 19 0.46 2.60 -7.95
N LYS A 20 0.78 3.87 -7.66
CA LYS A 20 2.08 4.44 -7.99
C LYS A 20 3.19 3.74 -7.23
N ASP A 21 2.97 3.46 -5.95
CA ASP A 21 3.95 2.77 -5.12
C ASP A 21 4.24 1.38 -5.65
N VAL A 22 3.21 0.62 -6.05
CA VAL A 22 3.38 -0.71 -6.61
C VAL A 22 4.16 -0.66 -7.93
N GLU A 23 3.85 0.31 -8.79
CA GLU A 23 4.58 0.49 -10.04
C GLU A 23 6.05 0.79 -9.78
N GLU A 24 6.35 1.62 -8.81
CA GLU A 24 7.73 1.95 -8.47
C GLU A 24 8.48 0.77 -7.85
N LEU A 25 7.81 -0.02 -7.02
CA LEU A 25 8.40 -1.22 -6.45
C LEU A 25 8.75 -2.23 -7.55
N ASN A 26 7.83 -2.45 -8.49
CA ASN A 26 8.07 -3.35 -9.61
C ASN A 26 9.23 -2.86 -10.48
N SER A 27 9.26 -1.57 -10.78
CA SER A 27 10.32 -0.97 -11.56
C SER A 27 11.68 -1.08 -10.86
N ALA A 28 11.71 -0.85 -9.56
CA ALA A 28 12.94 -0.95 -8.78
C ALA A 28 13.49 -2.38 -8.80
N ILE A 29 12.61 -3.37 -8.70
CA ILE A 29 13.02 -4.79 -8.76
C ILE A 29 13.53 -5.14 -10.15
N GLU A 30 12.82 -4.75 -11.21
CA GLU A 30 13.23 -5.02 -12.58
C GLU A 30 14.60 -4.43 -12.91
N ASN A 31 14.88 -3.25 -12.41
CA ASN A 31 16.11 -2.52 -12.69
C ASN A 31 17.19 -2.77 -11.65
N CYS A 32 16.96 -3.66 -10.70
CA CYS A 32 17.87 -3.94 -9.60
C CYS A 32 18.30 -2.67 -8.86
N ASN A 33 17.39 -1.73 -8.72
CA ASN A 33 17.65 -0.44 -8.09
C ASN A 33 17.29 -0.50 -6.60
N ARG A 34 18.24 -0.95 -5.79
CA ARG A 34 18.02 -1.11 -4.35
C ARG A 34 17.72 0.21 -3.64
N LYS A 35 18.35 1.28 -4.08
CA LYS A 35 18.13 2.60 -3.49
C LYS A 35 16.68 3.05 -3.68
N LYS A 36 16.16 2.94 -4.89
CA LYS A 36 14.78 3.30 -5.20
C LYS A 36 13.80 2.42 -4.45
N LEU A 37 14.11 1.13 -4.35
CA LEU A 37 13.29 0.19 -3.58
C LEU A 37 13.16 0.63 -2.13
N ARG A 38 14.28 0.95 -1.49
CA ARG A 38 14.29 1.40 -0.10
C ARG A 38 13.55 2.71 0.08
N GLU A 39 13.77 3.66 -0.82
CA GLU A 39 13.10 4.96 -0.76
C GLU A 39 11.58 4.81 -0.88
N THR A 40 11.12 3.99 -1.83
CA THR A 40 9.70 3.76 -2.02
C THR A 40 9.07 3.10 -0.80
N VAL A 41 9.71 2.05 -0.28
CA VAL A 41 9.22 1.33 0.90
C VAL A 41 9.22 2.25 2.11
N HIS A 42 10.25 3.10 2.25
CA HIS A 42 10.30 4.07 3.34
C HIS A 42 9.13 5.05 3.29
N CYS A 43 8.74 5.48 2.10
CA CYS A 43 7.59 6.38 1.94
C CYS A 43 6.26 5.71 2.29
N MET A 44 6.19 4.39 2.19
CA MET A 44 4.98 3.64 2.54
C MET A 44 4.83 3.38 4.04
N LEU A 45 5.91 3.52 4.81
CA LEU A 45 5.93 3.18 6.23
C LEU A 45 4.85 3.88 7.07
N PRO A 46 4.65 5.20 6.95
CA PRO A 46 3.65 5.86 7.79
C PRO A 46 2.25 5.26 7.64
N MET A 47 1.90 4.80 6.45
CA MET A 47 0.62 4.16 6.18
C MET A 47 0.51 2.82 6.91
N TRP A 48 1.58 1.99 6.86
CA TRP A 48 1.58 0.70 7.54
C TRP A 48 1.52 0.86 9.06
N GLU A 49 2.19 1.88 9.59
CA GLU A 49 2.11 2.20 11.02
C GLU A 49 0.69 2.62 11.41
N LEU A 50 0.07 3.45 10.60
CA LEU A 50 -1.30 3.92 10.84
C LEU A 50 -2.29 2.76 10.83
N LEU A 51 -2.11 1.79 9.95
CA LEU A 51 -2.98 0.64 9.84
C LEU A 51 -2.66 -0.46 10.85
N HIS A 52 -1.59 -0.29 11.63
CA HIS A 52 -1.14 -1.29 12.62
C HIS A 52 -0.92 -2.68 12.01
N ASN A 53 -0.41 -2.72 10.79
CA ASN A 53 -0.16 -3.98 10.08
C ASN A 53 1.23 -4.50 10.43
N GLU A 54 1.30 -5.33 11.46
CA GLU A 54 2.57 -5.84 11.99
C GLU A 54 3.35 -6.68 10.97
N GLU A 55 2.66 -7.46 10.16
CA GLU A 55 3.30 -8.29 9.15
C GLU A 55 4.02 -7.43 8.11
N MET A 56 3.38 -6.37 7.66
CA MET A 56 3.98 -5.45 6.70
C MET A 56 5.12 -4.65 7.31
N LEU A 57 4.96 -4.24 8.55
CA LEU A 57 6.02 -3.54 9.27
C LEU A 57 7.25 -4.43 9.42
N PHE A 58 7.04 -5.72 9.66
CA PHE A 58 8.14 -6.68 9.75
C PHE A 58 8.85 -6.82 8.40
N ALA A 59 8.11 -7.04 7.32
CA ALA A 59 8.68 -7.16 5.98
C ALA A 59 9.43 -5.90 5.58
N TYR A 60 8.86 -4.75 5.88
CA TYR A 60 9.44 -3.45 5.62
C TYR A 60 10.77 -3.28 6.36
N ARG A 61 10.77 -3.53 7.66
CA ARG A 61 11.98 -3.40 8.48
C ARG A 61 13.08 -4.34 8.01
N SER A 62 12.69 -5.55 7.60
CA SER A 62 13.65 -6.52 7.08
C SER A 62 14.32 -6.01 5.81
N LEU A 63 13.53 -5.41 4.91
CA LEU A 63 14.06 -4.82 3.69
C LEU A 63 15.05 -3.69 3.96
N LEU A 64 14.73 -2.83 4.92
CA LEU A 64 15.56 -1.66 5.21
C LEU A 64 16.83 -1.99 5.99
N LYS A 65 16.75 -2.94 6.91
CA LYS A 65 17.86 -3.25 7.80
C LYS A 65 18.92 -4.14 7.18
N ASP A 66 18.52 -5.02 6.27
CA ASP A 66 19.44 -5.99 5.72
C ASP A 66 20.08 -5.48 4.42
N GLU A 67 21.16 -4.72 4.57
CA GLU A 67 21.90 -4.20 3.43
C GLU A 67 22.56 -5.30 2.60
N ARG A 68 22.71 -6.49 3.18
CA ARG A 68 23.34 -7.65 2.53
C ARG A 68 22.33 -8.64 1.99
N ALA A 69 21.04 -8.33 2.08
CA ALA A 69 20.00 -9.22 1.57
C ALA A 69 20.26 -9.56 0.10
N SER A 70 20.09 -10.82 -0.25
CA SER A 70 20.21 -11.26 -1.63
C SER A 70 19.12 -10.66 -2.49
N ASP A 71 19.31 -10.63 -3.81
CA ASP A 71 18.28 -10.16 -4.72
C ASP A 71 17.00 -10.99 -4.59
N THR A 72 17.15 -12.30 -4.35
CA THR A 72 16.00 -13.18 -4.13
C THR A 72 15.22 -12.79 -2.90
N ALA A 73 15.91 -12.52 -1.79
CA ALA A 73 15.25 -12.08 -0.55
C ALA A 73 14.54 -10.76 -0.73
N LEU A 74 15.17 -9.80 -1.41
CA LEU A 74 14.55 -8.50 -1.70
C LEU A 74 13.28 -8.66 -2.53
N LYS A 75 13.31 -9.53 -3.53
CA LYS A 75 12.15 -9.81 -4.36
C LYS A 75 11.02 -10.42 -3.55
N GLU A 76 11.32 -11.36 -2.66
CA GLU A 76 10.32 -11.98 -1.81
C GLU A 76 9.64 -10.97 -0.88
N TYR A 77 10.42 -10.14 -0.19
CA TYR A 77 9.87 -9.12 0.69
C TYR A 77 9.03 -8.10 -0.09
N THR A 78 9.55 -7.69 -1.25
CA THR A 78 8.85 -6.73 -2.10
C THR A 78 7.54 -7.32 -2.59
N GLN A 79 7.52 -8.59 -2.98
CA GLN A 79 6.30 -9.25 -3.44
C GLN A 79 5.26 -9.33 -2.33
N ARG A 80 5.67 -9.57 -1.10
CA ARG A 80 4.76 -9.54 0.04
C ARG A 80 4.13 -8.16 0.23
N ILE A 81 4.95 -7.12 0.12
CA ILE A 81 4.47 -5.74 0.23
C ILE A 81 3.45 -5.44 -0.87
N ILE A 82 3.76 -5.84 -2.10
CA ILE A 82 2.86 -5.63 -3.24
C ILE A 82 1.54 -6.38 -3.02
N ASN A 83 1.60 -7.64 -2.60
CA ASN A 83 0.40 -8.44 -2.38
C ASN A 83 -0.50 -7.84 -1.31
N HIS A 84 0.07 -7.39 -0.20
CA HIS A 84 -0.70 -6.74 0.85
C HIS A 84 -1.28 -5.40 0.41
N THR A 85 -0.50 -4.64 -0.35
CA THR A 85 -0.97 -3.37 -0.91
C THR A 85 -2.17 -3.62 -1.83
N ASP A 86 -2.10 -4.65 -2.68
CA ASP A 86 -3.20 -5.02 -3.56
C ASP A 86 -4.45 -5.41 -2.77
N MET A 87 -4.28 -6.16 -1.68
CA MET A 87 -5.39 -6.54 -0.80
C MET A 87 -6.04 -5.31 -0.17
N LEU A 88 -5.22 -4.36 0.29
CA LEU A 88 -5.73 -3.14 0.90
C LEU A 88 -6.43 -2.25 -0.12
N MET A 89 -5.92 -2.19 -1.35
CA MET A 89 -6.61 -1.46 -2.42
C MET A 89 -7.97 -2.09 -2.72
N ALA A 90 -8.05 -3.41 -2.76
CA ALA A 90 -9.31 -4.10 -2.98
C ALA A 90 -10.30 -3.82 -1.84
N ALA A 91 -9.83 -3.84 -0.59
CA ALA A 91 -10.64 -3.51 0.57
C ALA A 91 -11.14 -2.06 0.51
N ALA A 92 -10.27 -1.14 0.09
CA ALA A 92 -10.64 0.26 -0.06
C ALA A 92 -11.72 0.44 -1.13
N LYS A 93 -11.58 -0.25 -2.26
CA LYS A 93 -12.59 -0.21 -3.33
C LYS A 93 -13.94 -0.74 -2.86
N ASN A 94 -13.92 -1.83 -2.09
CA ASN A 94 -15.15 -2.40 -1.52
C ASN A 94 -15.81 -1.43 -0.53
N GLU A 95 -15.01 -0.76 0.28
CA GLU A 95 -15.52 0.23 1.22
C GLU A 95 -16.15 1.44 0.50
N ILE A 96 -15.54 1.88 -0.60
CA ILE A 96 -16.12 2.95 -1.43
C ILE A 96 -17.50 2.52 -1.95
N LYS A 97 -17.59 1.30 -2.47
CA LYS A 97 -18.87 0.77 -2.96
C LYS A 97 -19.92 0.70 -1.85
N ARG A 98 -19.53 0.23 -0.68
CA ARG A 98 -20.43 0.12 0.47
C ARG A 98 -20.97 1.48 0.86
N GLN A 99 -20.11 2.48 0.98
CA GLN A 99 -20.51 3.83 1.37
C GLN A 99 -21.39 4.50 0.30
N THR A 100 -21.08 4.28 -0.97
CA THR A 100 -21.88 4.80 -2.08
C THR A 100 -23.26 4.17 -2.07
N ASN A 101 -23.35 2.86 -1.87
CA ASN A 101 -24.63 2.15 -1.82
C ASN A 101 -25.48 2.59 -0.63
N GLU A 102 -24.87 2.79 0.53
CA GLU A 102 -25.57 3.28 1.71
C GLU A 102 -26.16 4.67 1.47
N THR A 103 -25.40 5.54 0.81
CA THR A 103 -25.86 6.89 0.46
C THR A 103 -27.05 6.83 -0.50
N GLU A 104 -26.98 5.95 -1.51
CA GLU A 104 -28.07 5.74 -2.46
C GLU A 104 -29.32 5.20 -1.76
N ASN A 105 -29.14 4.25 -0.85
CA ASN A 105 -30.25 3.66 -0.09
C ASN A 105 -30.90 4.68 0.84
N THR A 106 -30.13 5.61 1.38
CA THR A 106 -30.65 6.65 2.26
C THR A 106 -31.57 7.62 1.49
N ASP A 107 -31.26 7.85 0.22
CA ASP A 107 -32.05 8.75 -0.63
C ASP A 107 -33.38 8.14 -1.09
N SER A 108 -33.51 6.85 -0.95
CA SER A 108 -34.77 6.19 -1.30
C SER A 108 -35.69 6.11 -0.09
#